data_1b5964c2486118a49560e912dd21a8db
#
_entry.id   1b5964c2486118a49560e912dd21a8db
#
_cell.length_a   1.000
_cell.length_b   1.000
_cell.length_c   1.000
_cell.angle_alpha   90.00
_cell.angle_beta   90.00
_cell.angle_gamma   90.00
#
_symmetry.space_group_name_H-M   'P 1'
#
loop_
_entity.id
_entity.type
_entity.pdbx_description
1 polymer ?
#
loop_
_entity_poly.entity_id
_entity_poly.type
_entity_poly.pdbx_seq_one_letter_code
_entity_poly.pdbx_strand_id
1 'polypeptide(L)'
;DDVLTYEIVVTNTGNVTLSNVTVEDPLTGLEETIATLAPGASATFEASYTVSQSDVDAGSFTNEATATAVYNEKEVSDSDDATVNAVQTASLSIEKTANESSYDAADDVLTYEIVVTNTGNVTLSNVTVEDPLTGLEETIATLAPGASETFESSYIVSQSDVDAGSFTNVATATAVYDEKEVSDSDDATVNAVQTASLSLEKTANEASYDAAGDVLTYQIVVTNTGNVTLSNVTVEDPLTGLEE
;
A
#
# COMPACT_ATOMS: atom_id res chain seq x y z
N ASP A 1 9.07 17.05 -12.37
CA ASP A 1 8.96 17.14 -13.85
C ASP A 1 10.35 17.39 -14.40
N ASP A 2 10.96 16.36 -15.01
CA ASP A 2 12.26 16.48 -15.67
C ASP A 2 12.08 17.12 -17.03
N VAL A 3 13.07 17.92 -17.46
CA VAL A 3 13.09 18.56 -18.77
C VAL A 3 14.29 18.02 -19.55
N LEU A 4 13.99 17.39 -20.69
CA LEU A 4 15.00 16.98 -21.66
C LEU A 4 15.28 18.11 -22.61
N THR A 5 16.56 18.35 -22.93
CA THR A 5 16.99 19.37 -23.90
C THR A 5 17.68 18.67 -25.07
N TYR A 6 17.37 19.13 -26.27
CA TYR A 6 17.91 18.62 -27.53
C TYR A 6 18.65 19.71 -28.26
N GLU A 7 19.83 19.37 -28.80
CA GLU A 7 20.54 20.18 -29.79
C GLU A 7 20.34 19.54 -31.17
N ILE A 8 19.76 20.27 -32.09
CA ILE A 8 19.49 19.83 -33.48
C ILE A 8 20.42 20.60 -34.39
N VAL A 9 21.34 19.90 -35.05
CA VAL A 9 22.33 20.50 -35.97
C VAL A 9 22.02 20.08 -37.40
N VAL A 10 21.61 21.02 -38.22
CA VAL A 10 21.34 20.80 -39.65
C VAL A 10 22.53 21.25 -40.47
N THR A 11 23.12 20.33 -41.25
CA THR A 11 24.30 20.61 -42.06
C THR A 11 24.02 20.33 -43.54
N ASN A 12 24.31 21.28 -44.42
CA ASN A 12 24.27 21.06 -45.87
C ASN A 12 25.52 20.26 -46.31
N THR A 13 25.37 18.96 -46.48
CA THR A 13 26.44 18.06 -46.92
C THR A 13 26.61 18.00 -48.43
N GLY A 14 25.73 18.70 -49.18
CA GLY A 14 25.78 18.79 -50.64
C GLY A 14 26.74 19.84 -51.16
N ASN A 15 26.73 20.05 -52.48
CA ASN A 15 27.58 21.02 -53.18
C ASN A 15 26.79 22.22 -53.75
N VAL A 16 25.50 22.37 -53.41
CA VAL A 16 24.64 23.47 -53.81
C VAL A 16 24.02 24.14 -52.59
N THR A 17 23.74 25.45 -52.69
CA THR A 17 23.06 26.17 -51.64
C THR A 17 21.58 25.72 -51.57
N LEU A 18 21.11 25.34 -50.38
CA LEU A 18 19.72 25.06 -50.08
C LEU A 18 19.03 26.34 -49.61
N SER A 19 17.75 26.51 -49.99
CA SER A 19 16.92 27.64 -49.55
C SER A 19 15.65 27.16 -48.91
N ASN A 20 15.14 27.93 -47.92
CA ASN A 20 13.94 27.60 -47.15
C ASN A 20 13.98 26.17 -46.62
N VAL A 21 15.06 25.82 -45.92
CA VAL A 21 15.16 24.53 -45.24
C VAL A 21 14.27 24.59 -44.01
N THR A 22 13.22 23.78 -43.94
CA THR A 22 12.38 23.62 -42.75
C THR A 22 13.00 22.61 -41.83
N VAL A 23 12.92 22.87 -40.52
CA VAL A 23 13.38 21.98 -39.45
C VAL A 23 12.20 21.77 -38.51
N GLU A 24 11.77 20.53 -38.37
CA GLU A 24 10.60 20.16 -37.59
C GLU A 24 10.97 19.09 -36.55
N ASP A 25 10.52 19.31 -35.34
CA ASP A 25 10.53 18.34 -34.26
C ASP A 25 9.12 18.33 -33.63
N PRO A 26 8.26 17.40 -34.05
CA PRO A 26 6.86 17.38 -33.64
C PRO A 26 6.64 17.21 -32.12
N LEU A 27 7.60 16.59 -31.44
CA LEU A 27 7.51 16.35 -30.01
C LEU A 27 7.72 17.61 -29.20
N THR A 28 8.77 18.35 -29.50
CA THR A 28 9.09 19.61 -28.82
C THR A 28 8.28 20.79 -29.36
N GLY A 29 7.64 20.61 -30.52
CA GLY A 29 6.92 21.66 -31.25
C GLY A 29 7.86 22.65 -31.98
N LEU A 30 9.14 22.25 -32.18
CA LEU A 30 10.07 23.06 -32.98
C LEU A 30 9.64 23.08 -34.45
N GLU A 31 9.43 24.29 -34.99
CA GLU A 31 9.18 24.56 -36.41
C GLU A 31 10.01 25.78 -36.81
N GLU A 32 11.15 25.56 -37.47
CA GLU A 32 12.07 26.63 -37.84
C GLU A 32 12.36 26.58 -39.34
N THR A 33 12.78 27.72 -39.92
CA THR A 33 13.17 27.82 -41.31
C THR A 33 14.50 28.51 -41.48
N ILE A 34 15.47 27.80 -42.07
CA ILE A 34 16.74 28.37 -42.48
C ILE A 34 16.59 28.95 -43.86
N ALA A 35 16.64 30.28 -44.01
CA ALA A 35 16.42 30.97 -45.32
C ALA A 35 17.40 30.50 -46.39
N THR A 36 18.68 30.32 -46.04
CA THR A 36 19.72 29.81 -46.93
C THR A 36 20.77 29.06 -46.17
N LEU A 37 21.19 27.88 -46.67
CA LEU A 37 22.24 27.06 -46.12
C LEU A 37 23.27 26.70 -47.19
N ALA A 38 24.42 27.33 -47.17
CA ALA A 38 25.50 27.10 -48.12
C ALA A 38 26.12 25.70 -47.98
N PRO A 39 26.76 25.17 -49.02
CA PRO A 39 27.51 23.90 -48.90
C PRO A 39 28.49 23.91 -47.73
N GLY A 40 28.44 22.88 -46.87
CA GLY A 40 29.28 22.73 -45.68
C GLY A 40 28.89 23.62 -44.49
N ALA A 41 27.88 24.47 -44.64
CA ALA A 41 27.38 25.27 -43.52
C ALA A 41 26.42 24.48 -42.64
N SER A 42 26.33 24.85 -41.33
CA SER A 42 25.41 24.28 -40.38
C SER A 42 24.59 25.35 -39.66
N ALA A 43 23.43 24.99 -39.22
CA ALA A 43 22.58 25.77 -38.30
C ALA A 43 22.23 24.87 -37.08
N THR A 44 22.18 25.47 -35.91
CA THR A 44 21.89 24.76 -34.66
C THR A 44 20.63 25.34 -34.02
N PHE A 45 19.80 24.47 -33.52
CA PHE A 45 18.55 24.79 -32.79
C PHE A 45 18.56 24.05 -31.46
N GLU A 46 17.97 24.68 -30.45
CA GLU A 46 17.73 24.05 -29.16
C GLU A 46 16.22 23.83 -28.98
N ALA A 47 15.85 22.68 -28.47
CA ALA A 47 14.46 22.32 -28.18
C ALA A 47 14.39 21.64 -26.82
N SER A 48 13.21 21.67 -26.18
CA SER A 48 13.03 21.04 -24.88
C SER A 48 11.70 20.33 -24.79
N TYR A 49 11.67 19.26 -24.02
CA TYR A 49 10.50 18.46 -23.71
C TYR A 49 10.38 18.20 -22.21
N THR A 50 9.18 18.41 -21.66
CA THR A 50 8.90 18.08 -20.26
C THR A 50 8.40 16.64 -20.17
N VAL A 51 9.11 15.79 -19.45
CA VAL A 51 8.79 14.37 -19.28
C VAL A 51 7.47 14.21 -18.54
N SER A 52 6.59 13.40 -19.10
CA SER A 52 5.33 13.01 -18.47
C SER A 52 5.46 11.70 -17.67
N GLN A 53 4.49 11.40 -16.79
CA GLN A 53 4.46 10.12 -16.08
C GLN A 53 4.37 8.93 -17.04
N SER A 54 3.65 9.09 -18.15
CA SER A 54 3.56 8.02 -19.17
C SER A 54 4.89 7.71 -19.85
N ASP A 55 5.79 8.69 -19.96
CA ASP A 55 7.13 8.47 -20.52
C ASP A 55 8.01 7.70 -19.51
N VAL A 56 7.88 8.02 -18.23
CA VAL A 56 8.55 7.26 -17.15
C VAL A 56 8.05 5.82 -17.14
N ASP A 57 6.73 5.62 -17.21
CA ASP A 57 6.12 4.28 -17.19
C ASP A 57 6.49 3.46 -18.44
N ALA A 58 6.70 4.12 -19.61
CA ALA A 58 7.14 3.48 -20.85
C ALA A 58 8.61 2.99 -20.79
N GLY A 59 9.42 3.56 -19.88
CA GLY A 59 10.83 3.16 -19.70
C GLY A 59 11.83 3.76 -20.65
N SER A 60 11.39 4.25 -21.81
CA SER A 60 12.22 4.96 -22.78
C SER A 60 11.39 5.87 -23.66
N PHE A 61 12.05 6.83 -24.22
CA PHE A 61 11.44 7.85 -25.04
C PHE A 61 12.38 8.20 -26.20
N THR A 62 11.84 8.23 -27.43
CA THR A 62 12.60 8.58 -28.65
C THR A 62 12.01 9.83 -29.26
N ASN A 63 12.85 10.82 -29.52
CA ASN A 63 12.52 12.04 -30.22
C ASN A 63 13.19 12.05 -31.59
N GLU A 64 12.46 12.43 -32.67
CA GLU A 64 12.94 12.52 -34.04
C GLU A 64 12.77 13.95 -34.54
N ALA A 65 13.82 14.49 -35.13
CA ALA A 65 13.79 15.76 -35.87
C ALA A 65 14.06 15.53 -37.34
N THR A 66 13.38 16.32 -38.21
CA THR A 66 13.49 16.24 -39.68
C THR A 66 13.83 17.59 -40.27
N ALA A 67 14.82 17.61 -41.16
CA ALA A 67 15.13 18.78 -41.99
C ALA A 67 14.73 18.53 -43.46
N THR A 68 14.00 19.47 -44.06
CA THR A 68 13.51 19.33 -45.45
C THR A 68 13.76 20.59 -46.27
N ALA A 69 14.23 20.43 -47.49
CA ALA A 69 14.40 21.49 -48.48
C ALA A 69 13.92 21.02 -49.82
N VAL A 70 13.66 21.98 -50.75
CA VAL A 70 13.37 21.68 -52.14
C VAL A 70 14.45 22.30 -53.02
N TYR A 71 15.08 21.48 -53.87
CA TYR A 71 16.06 21.91 -54.85
C TYR A 71 15.68 21.40 -56.25
N ASN A 72 15.50 22.30 -57.23
CA ASN A 72 15.07 21.98 -58.59
C ASN A 72 13.83 21.06 -58.61
N GLU A 73 12.78 21.43 -57.87
CA GLU A 73 11.50 20.71 -57.72
C GLU A 73 11.63 19.30 -57.11
N LYS A 74 12.78 18.96 -56.55
CA LYS A 74 13.01 17.72 -55.83
C LYS A 74 13.21 18.00 -54.36
N GLU A 75 12.53 17.22 -53.53
CA GLU A 75 12.71 17.22 -52.08
C GLU A 75 14.07 16.63 -51.72
N VAL A 76 14.72 17.27 -50.77
CA VAL A 76 15.92 16.80 -50.05
C VAL A 76 15.59 16.84 -48.61
N SER A 77 15.59 15.69 -47.93
CA SER A 77 15.26 15.58 -46.51
C SER A 77 16.22 14.61 -45.81
N ASP A 78 16.39 14.82 -44.53
CA ASP A 78 17.11 13.95 -43.64
C ASP A 78 16.48 14.03 -42.23
N SER A 79 16.51 12.92 -41.47
CA SER A 79 16.00 12.88 -40.12
C SER A 79 16.98 12.13 -39.23
N ASP A 80 16.97 12.51 -37.95
CA ASP A 80 17.76 11.84 -36.91
C ASP A 80 16.96 11.74 -35.63
N ASP A 81 17.23 10.72 -34.82
CA ASP A 81 16.53 10.47 -33.60
C ASP A 81 17.47 10.36 -32.37
N ALA A 82 16.92 10.69 -31.21
CA ALA A 82 17.61 10.56 -29.94
C ALA A 82 16.71 9.82 -28.92
N THR A 83 17.22 8.74 -28.34
CA THR A 83 16.52 7.94 -27.32
C THR A 83 17.09 8.22 -25.94
N VAL A 84 16.21 8.50 -24.98
CA VAL A 84 16.51 8.67 -23.55
C VAL A 84 15.77 7.60 -22.76
N ASN A 85 16.46 6.94 -21.83
CA ASN A 85 15.88 5.90 -20.99
C ASN A 85 15.47 6.48 -19.63
N ALA A 86 14.33 6.04 -19.12
CA ALA A 86 13.89 6.32 -17.76
C ALA A 86 14.59 5.41 -16.75
N VAL A 87 14.94 5.97 -15.59
CA VAL A 87 15.32 5.18 -14.43
C VAL A 87 14.05 4.85 -13.66
N GLN A 88 13.61 3.61 -13.73
CA GLN A 88 12.37 3.14 -13.12
C GLN A 88 12.64 2.44 -11.78
N THR A 89 11.86 2.81 -10.75
CA THR A 89 11.88 2.21 -9.42
C THR A 89 10.45 1.94 -8.99
N ALA A 90 10.06 0.68 -8.98
CA ALA A 90 8.79 0.24 -8.42
C ALA A 90 8.96 0.00 -6.90
N SER A 91 8.13 0.61 -6.11
CA SER A 91 8.14 0.47 -4.65
C SER A 91 6.76 0.82 -4.09
N LEU A 92 6.33 0.12 -3.06
CA LEU A 92 5.13 0.46 -2.30
C LEU A 92 5.42 0.36 -0.80
N SER A 93 4.60 0.99 0.01
CA SER A 93 4.56 0.80 1.46
C SER A 93 3.12 0.59 1.91
N ILE A 94 2.97 -0.16 3.00
CA ILE A 94 1.71 -0.32 3.71
C ILE A 94 1.90 0.15 5.16
N GLU A 95 0.90 0.82 5.72
CA GLU A 95 0.82 1.18 7.14
C GLU A 95 -0.51 0.67 7.68
N LYS A 96 -0.46 -0.08 8.79
CA LYS A 96 -1.63 -0.64 9.46
C LYS A 96 -1.71 -0.12 10.87
N THR A 97 -2.84 0.49 11.23
CA THR A 97 -3.09 0.99 12.58
C THR A 97 -4.38 0.43 13.14
N ALA A 98 -4.39 0.11 14.44
CA ALA A 98 -5.60 -0.23 15.17
C ALA A 98 -6.19 1.05 15.78
N ASN A 99 -7.51 1.23 15.66
CA ASN A 99 -8.20 2.38 16.24
C ASN A 99 -8.41 2.22 17.76
N GLU A 100 -8.53 0.98 18.25
CA GLU A 100 -8.68 0.68 19.65
C GLU A 100 -7.31 0.44 20.31
N SER A 101 -7.10 1.09 21.46
CA SER A 101 -5.84 0.94 22.21
C SER A 101 -5.80 -0.34 23.07
N SER A 102 -6.97 -0.95 23.36
CA SER A 102 -7.12 -2.17 24.17
C SER A 102 -8.52 -2.74 23.99
N TYR A 103 -8.71 -3.99 24.42
CA TYR A 103 -10.00 -4.68 24.53
C TYR A 103 -10.10 -5.39 25.88
N ASP A 104 -11.32 -5.69 26.36
CA ASP A 104 -11.51 -6.34 27.67
C ASP A 104 -12.59 -7.44 27.68
N ALA A 105 -13.27 -7.66 26.56
CA ALA A 105 -14.31 -8.68 26.47
C ALA A 105 -14.30 -9.44 25.14
N ALA A 106 -14.81 -10.67 25.17
CA ALA A 106 -15.25 -11.34 23.94
C ALA A 106 -16.40 -10.52 23.31
N ASP A 107 -16.49 -10.57 21.98
CA ASP A 107 -17.41 -9.79 21.15
C ASP A 107 -17.07 -8.29 21.03
N ASP A 108 -16.00 -7.79 21.67
CA ASP A 108 -15.43 -6.49 21.33
C ASP A 108 -15.03 -6.46 19.85
N VAL A 109 -15.16 -5.30 19.23
CA VAL A 109 -14.79 -5.09 17.83
C VAL A 109 -13.53 -4.25 17.75
N LEU A 110 -12.48 -4.80 17.16
CA LEU A 110 -11.28 -4.05 16.79
C LEU A 110 -11.40 -3.61 15.36
N THR A 111 -11.11 -2.34 15.11
CA THR A 111 -11.13 -1.73 13.77
C THR A 111 -9.74 -1.30 13.36
N TYR A 112 -9.41 -1.47 12.08
CA TYR A 112 -8.09 -1.18 11.53
C TYR A 112 -8.20 -0.25 10.35
N GLU A 113 -7.30 0.71 10.27
CA GLU A 113 -7.02 1.50 9.09
C GLU A 113 -5.76 0.95 8.41
N ILE A 114 -5.82 0.73 7.10
CA ILE A 114 -4.74 0.21 6.27
C ILE A 114 -4.50 1.20 5.14
N VAL A 115 -3.32 1.81 5.07
CA VAL A 115 -2.94 2.80 4.06
C VAL A 115 -1.86 2.20 3.16
N VAL A 116 -2.12 2.09 1.87
CA VAL A 116 -1.16 1.62 0.86
C VAL A 116 -0.69 2.80 0.03
N THR A 117 0.61 3.01 -0.07
CA THR A 117 1.24 4.13 -0.79
C THR A 117 2.22 3.63 -1.84
N ASN A 118 2.13 4.15 -3.06
CA ASN A 118 3.18 3.96 -4.07
C ASN A 118 4.35 4.92 -3.75
N THR A 119 5.45 4.36 -3.28
CA THR A 119 6.68 5.09 -2.93
C THR A 119 7.72 5.10 -4.05
N GLY A 120 7.40 4.48 -5.19
CA GLY A 120 8.24 4.45 -6.39
C GLY A 120 7.99 5.64 -7.32
N ASN A 121 8.57 5.58 -8.52
CA ASN A 121 8.40 6.57 -9.58
C ASN A 121 7.65 6.05 -10.82
N VAL A 122 7.12 4.83 -10.77
CA VAL A 122 6.31 4.21 -11.82
C VAL A 122 4.90 3.94 -11.33
N THR A 123 3.92 3.98 -12.22
CA THR A 123 2.54 3.63 -11.89
C THR A 123 2.44 2.13 -11.62
N LEU A 124 1.92 1.76 -10.45
CA LEU A 124 1.60 0.38 -10.10
C LEU A 124 0.18 0.04 -10.53
N SER A 125 0.00 -1.19 -11.04
CA SER A 125 -1.31 -1.68 -11.49
C SER A 125 -1.66 -2.97 -10.75
N ASN A 126 -2.97 -3.16 -10.49
CA ASN A 126 -3.50 -4.34 -9.83
C ASN A 126 -2.77 -4.64 -8.50
N VAL A 127 -2.63 -3.62 -7.65
CA VAL A 127 -2.07 -3.79 -6.31
C VAL A 127 -3.10 -4.52 -5.45
N THR A 128 -2.79 -5.72 -5.00
CA THR A 128 -3.63 -6.49 -4.08
C THR A 128 -3.34 -6.11 -2.63
N VAL A 129 -4.37 -6.03 -1.80
CA VAL A 129 -4.28 -5.74 -0.37
C VAL A 129 -5.03 -6.85 0.37
N GLU A 130 -4.32 -7.57 1.22
CA GLU A 130 -4.85 -8.72 1.92
C GLU A 130 -4.64 -8.59 3.44
N ASP A 131 -5.70 -8.86 4.19
CA ASP A 131 -5.69 -9.06 5.64
C ASP A 131 -6.43 -10.36 5.95
N PRO A 132 -5.72 -11.49 6.03
CA PRO A 132 -6.34 -12.81 6.19
C PRO A 132 -7.20 -12.97 7.43
N LEU A 133 -6.91 -12.19 8.48
CA LEU A 133 -7.64 -12.28 9.73
C LEU A 133 -9.01 -11.64 9.66
N THR A 134 -9.10 -10.46 9.05
CA THR A 134 -10.37 -9.74 8.88
C THR A 134 -11.13 -10.19 7.63
N GLY A 135 -10.44 -10.93 6.72
CA GLY A 135 -10.97 -11.35 5.42
C GLY A 135 -10.99 -10.23 4.39
N LEU A 136 -10.20 -9.14 4.61
CA LEU A 136 -10.05 -8.09 3.61
C LEU A 136 -9.26 -8.64 2.42
N GLU A 137 -9.85 -8.54 1.22
CA GLU A 137 -9.21 -8.83 -0.06
C GLU A 137 -9.65 -7.74 -1.05
N GLU A 138 -8.78 -6.78 -1.31
CA GLU A 138 -9.06 -5.65 -2.19
C GLU A 138 -8.01 -5.51 -3.29
N THR A 139 -8.38 -4.80 -4.36
CA THR A 139 -7.47 -4.53 -5.47
C THR A 139 -7.54 -3.08 -5.89
N ILE A 140 -6.41 -2.39 -5.84
CA ILE A 140 -6.25 -1.05 -6.39
C ILE A 140 -5.90 -1.20 -7.87
N ALA A 141 -6.78 -0.76 -8.77
CA ALA A 141 -6.58 -0.94 -10.22
C ALA A 141 -5.32 -0.22 -10.73
N THR A 142 -5.11 1.01 -10.26
CA THR A 142 -3.94 1.83 -10.58
C THR A 142 -3.57 2.71 -9.40
N LEU A 143 -2.28 2.76 -9.05
CA LEU A 143 -1.73 3.61 -8.00
C LEU A 143 -0.56 4.40 -8.56
N ALA A 144 -0.77 5.69 -8.81
CA ALA A 144 0.24 6.59 -9.34
C ALA A 144 1.36 6.85 -8.31
N PRO A 145 2.57 7.25 -8.73
CA PRO A 145 3.64 7.64 -7.81
C PRO A 145 3.20 8.69 -6.79
N GLY A 146 3.47 8.42 -5.50
CA GLY A 146 3.09 9.27 -4.38
C GLY A 146 1.60 9.22 -3.99
N ALA A 147 0.77 8.47 -4.71
CA ALA A 147 -0.63 8.27 -4.36
C ALA A 147 -0.80 7.22 -3.27
N SER A 148 -1.86 7.36 -2.47
CA SER A 148 -2.24 6.40 -1.43
C SER A 148 -3.72 6.04 -1.54
N GLU A 149 -4.05 4.81 -1.13
CA GLU A 149 -5.42 4.31 -0.96
C GLU A 149 -5.58 3.80 0.46
N THR A 150 -6.76 4.02 1.06
CA THR A 150 -7.04 3.66 2.45
C THR A 150 -8.19 2.66 2.51
N PHE A 151 -8.03 1.61 3.32
CA PHE A 151 -9.02 0.57 3.58
C PHE A 151 -9.30 0.47 5.07
N GLU A 152 -10.54 0.11 5.40
CA GLU A 152 -10.95 -0.19 6.76
C GLU A 152 -11.29 -1.67 6.88
N SER A 153 -10.91 -2.30 7.98
CA SER A 153 -11.27 -3.68 8.29
C SER A 153 -11.60 -3.84 9.76
N SER A 154 -12.28 -4.93 10.14
CA SER A 154 -12.66 -5.17 11.53
C SER A 154 -12.54 -6.63 11.91
N TYR A 155 -12.26 -6.87 13.19
CA TYR A 155 -12.17 -8.18 13.82
C TYR A 155 -13.00 -8.25 15.09
N ILE A 156 -13.73 -9.34 15.31
CA ILE A 156 -14.49 -9.60 16.51
C ILE A 156 -13.63 -10.43 17.46
N VAL A 157 -13.32 -9.87 18.62
CA VAL A 157 -12.49 -10.51 19.66
C VAL A 157 -13.16 -11.77 20.17
N SER A 158 -12.41 -12.86 20.27
CA SER A 158 -12.85 -14.09 20.89
C SER A 158 -12.40 -14.16 22.38
N GLN A 159 -13.03 -15.05 23.19
CA GLN A 159 -12.55 -15.30 24.55
C GLN A 159 -11.10 -15.78 24.59
N SER A 160 -10.67 -16.55 23.58
CA SER A 160 -9.27 -16.98 23.49
C SER A 160 -8.28 -15.83 23.30
N ASP A 161 -8.68 -14.75 22.62
CA ASP A 161 -7.86 -13.56 22.46
C ASP A 161 -7.76 -12.78 23.78
N VAL A 162 -8.87 -12.70 24.55
CA VAL A 162 -8.84 -12.11 25.90
C VAL A 162 -7.90 -12.92 26.78
N ASP A 163 -8.00 -14.25 26.77
CA ASP A 163 -7.15 -15.15 27.59
C ASP A 163 -5.68 -15.10 27.16
N ALA A 164 -5.39 -14.87 25.86
CA ALA A 164 -4.03 -14.72 25.34
C ALA A 164 -3.33 -13.42 25.80
N GLY A 165 -4.09 -12.38 26.12
CA GLY A 165 -3.59 -11.10 26.62
C GLY A 165 -3.14 -10.11 25.57
N SER A 166 -2.95 -10.52 24.33
CA SER A 166 -2.65 -9.65 23.18
C SER A 166 -3.00 -10.33 21.88
N PHE A 167 -3.18 -9.50 20.86
CA PHE A 167 -3.55 -9.93 19.54
C PHE A 167 -2.85 -9.07 18.49
N THR A 168 -2.25 -9.71 17.48
CA THR A 168 -1.54 -9.04 16.38
C THR A 168 -2.21 -9.39 15.06
N ASN A 169 -2.53 -8.37 14.26
CA ASN A 169 -3.11 -8.50 12.95
C ASN A 169 -2.17 -7.93 11.88
N VAL A 170 -1.91 -8.69 10.81
CA VAL A 170 -0.98 -8.35 9.73
C VAL A 170 -1.78 -8.11 8.45
N ALA A 171 -1.43 -7.06 7.70
CA ALA A 171 -1.87 -6.84 6.34
C ALA A 171 -0.67 -6.82 5.38
N THR A 172 -0.90 -7.21 4.13
CA THR A 172 0.12 -7.23 3.08
C THR A 172 -0.42 -6.57 1.82
N ALA A 173 0.39 -5.72 1.21
CA ALA A 173 0.13 -5.18 -0.13
C ALA A 173 1.15 -5.77 -1.12
N THR A 174 0.68 -6.14 -2.32
CA THR A 174 1.53 -6.76 -3.36
C THR A 174 1.16 -6.22 -4.74
N ALA A 175 2.17 -5.90 -5.54
CA ALA A 175 2.05 -5.55 -6.95
C ALA A 175 3.08 -6.31 -7.77
N VAL A 176 2.87 -6.40 -9.09
CA VAL A 176 3.88 -6.91 -10.04
C VAL A 176 4.22 -5.80 -11.02
N TYR A 177 5.50 -5.47 -11.12
CA TYR A 177 6.03 -4.52 -12.07
C TYR A 177 7.22 -5.14 -12.83
N ASP A 178 7.19 -5.13 -14.17
CA ASP A 178 8.23 -5.72 -15.03
C ASP A 178 8.58 -7.17 -14.59
N GLU A 179 7.53 -8.01 -14.42
CA GLU A 179 7.63 -9.42 -13.98
C GLU A 179 8.25 -9.63 -12.59
N LYS A 180 8.49 -8.57 -11.83
CA LYS A 180 9.00 -8.62 -10.45
C LYS A 180 7.91 -8.24 -9.45
N GLU A 181 7.86 -9.02 -8.38
CA GLU A 181 7.00 -8.72 -7.25
C GLU A 181 7.56 -7.55 -6.44
N VAL A 182 6.67 -6.63 -6.08
CA VAL A 182 6.90 -5.53 -5.15
C VAL A 182 5.87 -5.70 -4.05
N SER A 183 6.31 -5.93 -2.82
CA SER A 183 5.42 -6.17 -1.69
C SER A 183 5.94 -5.52 -0.41
N ASP A 184 5.00 -5.20 0.49
CA ASP A 184 5.28 -4.74 1.84
C ASP A 184 4.18 -5.25 2.77
N SER A 185 4.49 -5.38 4.07
CA SER A 185 3.55 -5.82 5.09
C SER A 185 3.74 -5.05 6.39
N ASP A 186 2.63 -4.77 7.07
CA ASP A 186 2.65 -4.12 8.38
C ASP A 186 1.66 -4.78 9.33
N ASP A 187 1.90 -4.63 10.63
CA ASP A 187 1.10 -5.23 11.67
C ASP A 187 0.63 -4.22 12.74
N ALA A 188 -0.51 -4.52 13.32
CA ALA A 188 -1.04 -3.78 14.46
C ALA A 188 -1.33 -4.75 15.61
N THR A 189 -0.78 -4.44 16.81
CA THR A 189 -0.98 -5.22 18.03
C THR A 189 -1.86 -4.46 19.01
N VAL A 190 -2.93 -5.13 19.52
CA VAL A 190 -3.82 -4.61 20.55
C VAL A 190 -3.75 -5.52 21.78
N ASN A 191 -3.67 -4.92 22.98
CA ASN A 191 -3.54 -5.65 24.22
C ASN A 191 -4.90 -5.82 24.93
N ALA A 192 -5.10 -7.00 25.57
CA ALA A 192 -6.24 -7.22 26.43
C ALA A 192 -6.03 -6.60 27.81
N VAL A 193 -7.08 -5.98 28.34
CA VAL A 193 -7.16 -5.63 29.75
C VAL A 193 -7.73 -6.82 30.50
N GLN A 194 -6.88 -7.63 31.13
CA GLN A 194 -7.27 -8.85 31.80
C GLN A 194 -7.55 -8.60 33.28
N THR A 195 -8.67 -9.15 33.79
CA THR A 195 -9.07 -9.14 35.19
C THR A 195 -9.50 -10.53 35.60
N ALA A 196 -8.69 -11.21 36.40
CA ALA A 196 -9.06 -12.48 37.06
C ALA A 196 -9.81 -12.20 38.35
N SER A 197 -11.03 -12.68 38.46
CA SER A 197 -11.85 -12.51 39.68
C SER A 197 -12.87 -13.63 39.79
N LEU A 198 -13.12 -14.06 41.02
CA LEU A 198 -14.20 -15.00 41.32
C LEU A 198 -14.96 -14.59 42.55
N SER A 199 -16.22 -15.02 42.65
CA SER A 199 -17.03 -14.92 43.87
C SER A 199 -17.53 -16.28 44.28
N LEU A 200 -17.68 -16.47 45.62
CA LEU A 200 -18.30 -17.65 46.19
C LEU A 200 -19.47 -17.23 47.06
N GLU A 201 -20.62 -17.85 46.85
CA GLU A 201 -21.81 -17.69 47.68
C GLU A 201 -22.16 -19.05 48.30
N LYS A 202 -22.34 -19.10 49.63
CA LYS A 202 -22.79 -20.30 50.36
C LYS A 202 -24.08 -19.98 51.10
N THR A 203 -25.13 -20.71 50.79
CA THR A 203 -26.45 -20.59 51.43
C THR A 203 -26.87 -21.89 52.08
N ALA A 204 -27.48 -21.79 53.26
CA ALA A 204 -28.10 -22.95 53.91
C ALA A 204 -29.52 -23.11 53.31
N ASN A 205 -29.89 -24.35 53.01
CA ASN A 205 -31.23 -24.64 52.50
C ASN A 205 -32.26 -24.64 53.63
N GLU A 206 -31.83 -24.98 54.88
CA GLU A 206 -32.68 -25.00 56.06
C GLU A 206 -32.58 -23.65 56.79
N ALA A 207 -33.72 -23.05 57.12
CA ALA A 207 -33.78 -21.78 57.83
C ALA A 207 -33.52 -21.92 59.36
N SER A 208 -33.70 -23.13 59.93
CA SER A 208 -33.50 -23.43 61.33
C SER A 208 -33.35 -24.93 61.61
N TYR A 209 -32.80 -25.33 62.75
CA TYR A 209 -32.80 -26.70 63.25
C TYR A 209 -33.27 -26.71 64.69
N ASP A 210 -33.86 -27.82 65.18
CA ASP A 210 -34.41 -27.92 66.52
C ASP A 210 -34.03 -29.23 67.27
N ALA A 211 -33.32 -30.17 66.62
CA ALA A 211 -32.94 -31.43 67.20
C ALA A 211 -31.49 -31.84 66.80
N ALA A 212 -30.86 -32.64 67.74
CA ALA A 212 -29.61 -33.32 67.47
C ALA A 212 -29.86 -34.43 66.41
N GLY A 213 -29.06 -34.43 65.35
CA GLY A 213 -29.22 -35.32 64.16
C GLY A 213 -29.91 -34.73 63.02
N ASP A 214 -30.39 -33.48 63.12
CA ASP A 214 -30.88 -32.73 61.90
C ASP A 214 -29.77 -32.60 60.93
N VAL A 215 -30.10 -32.75 59.64
CA VAL A 215 -29.19 -32.63 58.55
C VAL A 215 -29.35 -31.23 57.90
N LEU A 216 -28.27 -30.46 57.92
CA LEU A 216 -28.22 -29.17 57.25
C LEU A 216 -27.54 -29.36 55.91
N THR A 217 -28.18 -28.82 54.88
CA THR A 217 -27.67 -28.86 53.53
C THR A 217 -27.31 -27.45 53.02
N TYR A 218 -26.29 -27.36 52.18
CA TYR A 218 -25.79 -26.09 51.72
C TYR A 218 -25.69 -26.11 50.20
N GLN A 219 -26.02 -24.98 49.57
CA GLN A 219 -25.71 -24.69 48.23
C GLN A 219 -24.48 -23.79 48.18
N ILE A 220 -23.46 -24.17 47.37
CA ILE A 220 -22.28 -23.36 47.12
C ILE A 220 -22.24 -23.03 45.64
N VAL A 221 -22.22 -21.74 45.31
CA VAL A 221 -22.12 -21.23 43.95
C VAL A 221 -20.81 -20.48 43.78
N VAL A 222 -19.99 -20.91 42.83
CA VAL A 222 -18.76 -20.23 42.43
C VAL A 222 -18.99 -19.61 41.07
N THR A 223 -18.71 -18.32 40.93
CA THR A 223 -18.90 -17.55 39.72
C THR A 223 -17.59 -16.90 39.34
N ASN A 224 -17.16 -17.09 38.11
CA ASN A 224 -16.11 -16.26 37.51
C ASN A 224 -16.71 -14.86 37.27
N THR A 225 -16.20 -13.86 37.97
CA THR A 225 -16.63 -12.46 37.88
C THR A 225 -15.61 -11.59 37.13
N GLY A 226 -14.54 -12.21 36.63
CA GLY A 226 -13.54 -11.58 35.76
C GLY A 226 -13.85 -11.76 34.28
N ASN A 227 -12.91 -11.37 33.45
CA ASN A 227 -13.01 -11.49 31.99
C ASN A 227 -12.06 -12.53 31.37
N VAL A 228 -11.30 -13.25 32.19
CA VAL A 228 -10.39 -14.32 31.73
C VAL A 228 -10.89 -15.68 32.19
N THR A 229 -10.58 -16.71 31.46
CA THR A 229 -10.86 -18.10 31.83
C THR A 229 -10.05 -18.50 33.07
N LEU A 230 -10.73 -18.98 34.10
CA LEU A 230 -10.08 -19.51 35.26
C LEU A 230 -9.96 -21.04 35.13
N SER A 231 -8.77 -21.57 35.45
CA SER A 231 -8.50 -23.00 35.47
C SER A 231 -8.12 -23.48 36.87
N ASN A 232 -8.34 -24.76 37.15
CA ASN A 232 -8.01 -25.41 38.45
C ASN A 232 -8.64 -24.66 39.64
N VAL A 233 -9.89 -24.24 39.49
CA VAL A 233 -10.65 -23.63 40.59
C VAL A 233 -10.98 -24.74 41.60
N THR A 234 -10.51 -24.64 42.85
CA THR A 234 -10.81 -25.58 43.92
C THR A 234 -11.85 -24.99 44.87
N VAL A 235 -12.77 -25.83 45.33
CA VAL A 235 -13.81 -25.47 46.30
C VAL A 235 -13.71 -26.39 47.49
N GLU A 236 -13.45 -25.81 48.65
CA GLU A 236 -13.31 -26.57 49.90
C GLU A 236 -14.33 -26.11 50.94
N ASP A 237 -14.99 -27.07 51.60
CA ASP A 237 -15.85 -26.82 52.74
C ASP A 237 -15.49 -27.81 53.89
N PRO A 238 -14.62 -27.43 54.81
CA PRO A 238 -14.15 -28.32 55.89
C PRO A 238 -15.25 -28.86 56.80
N LEU A 239 -16.39 -28.15 56.94
CA LEU A 239 -17.50 -28.58 57.75
C LEU A 239 -18.26 -29.75 57.10
N THR A 240 -18.46 -29.72 55.82
CA THR A 240 -19.19 -30.76 55.09
C THR A 240 -18.28 -31.80 54.48
N GLY A 241 -16.95 -31.56 54.48
CA GLY A 241 -15.95 -32.42 53.82
C GLY A 241 -15.95 -32.34 52.31
N LEU A 242 -16.49 -31.25 51.73
CA LEU A 242 -16.43 -31.00 50.28
C LEU A 242 -15.01 -30.62 49.92
N GLU A 243 -14.45 -31.32 48.89
CA GLU A 243 -13.17 -31.01 48.22
C GLU A 243 -13.37 -31.31 46.72
N GLU A 244 -13.50 -30.27 45.91
CA GLU A 244 -13.64 -30.34 44.42
C GLU A 244 -12.71 -29.35 43.72
#